data_566963c0ddd4e217db9585a501a1d794
#
_entry.id   566963c0ddd4e217db9585a501a1d794
#
_cell.length_a   1.000
_cell.length_b   1.000
_cell.length_c   1.000
_cell.angle_alpha   90.00
_cell.angle_beta   90.00
_cell.angle_gamma   90.00
#
_symmetry.space_group_name_H-M   'P 1'
#
loop_
_entity.id
_entity.type
_entity.pdbx_description
1 polymer ?
#
loop_
_entity_poly.entity_id
_entity_poly.type
_entity_poly.pdbx_seq_one_letter_code
_entity_poly.pdbx_strand_id
1 'polypeptide(L)'
;MIEFDEIPDLKTITDGEAEALCARLRSGVVDMVSRTGGHLASNLGVVELTVALHRVFDTGRDRLVFDVGHQCYIHKILTGRGGAMGTLRTFGGLSGFPKPKESVHDAFIAGHASNSVSVALGMARARTLLGEDYHVAALIGDGALTGGLAYEGLSNAGLSREPLLVILNDNGMSITKNVGGVAQHLAHQRLKPQYLRFKKGYRKAMSVLPGGRTIYRVTHKVKTAVKETLLPCSLFEDMGFTYLGPVDGHDVRGLTRLLRYAKDIEGPVLLHIRTVKGKGYPPAERNPDAYHGVSKFCVQTGEPLRPSGASYSGAFGAALCQLAEEDRRVCAITAAMRDGTGLKGFEERFPNRFFDVGISEGHAVAMAAGLAKQGCVPVFAVYSSFLQRGYDMLLHDVAILGLHVVFGVDRAGLVGEDGETHHGLFDVAYLSSVPGMTLYAPSSFAEVGTMLRYALTACDGPAALRYPRGGEGDYHGDAGTVPTLVAREGQGITLVTYGATYPALLAAAEQLEGAGCRPEIIKLNRLCPLDLEPVCRSVSKTGRLLVAEEVAAMGSVGERLCAGLAEAGVVPRAVRLCNTGRGFVPQGTVDQLRRLCGLDSQSLYEAAMEVWKHE
;
A
#
# COMPACT_ATOMS: atom_id res chain seq x y z
N MET A 1 10.44 -27.99 -11.26
CA MET A 1 10.59 -26.61 -10.77
C MET A 1 11.34 -25.85 -11.86
N ILE A 2 10.89 -24.67 -12.23
CA ILE A 2 11.70 -23.80 -13.11
C ILE A 2 12.73 -23.17 -12.19
N GLU A 3 13.98 -23.57 -12.36
CA GLU A 3 15.11 -23.01 -11.64
C GLU A 3 15.48 -21.68 -12.30
N PHE A 4 15.57 -20.62 -11.49
CA PHE A 4 15.99 -19.28 -11.94
C PHE A 4 17.52 -19.10 -11.82
N ASP A 5 18.27 -20.18 -11.58
CA ASP A 5 19.68 -20.13 -11.20
C ASP A 5 20.62 -19.82 -12.39
N GLU A 6 20.16 -20.03 -13.63
CA GLU A 6 20.95 -19.74 -14.84
C GLU A 6 20.34 -18.54 -15.60
N ILE A 7 20.65 -17.34 -15.15
CA ILE A 7 20.36 -16.12 -15.91
C ILE A 7 21.59 -15.78 -16.76
N PRO A 8 21.47 -15.74 -18.10
CA PRO A 8 22.58 -15.37 -18.97
C PRO A 8 22.95 -13.89 -18.78
N ASP A 9 24.17 -13.51 -19.20
CA ASP A 9 24.55 -12.11 -19.26
C ASP A 9 23.65 -11.36 -20.26
N LEU A 10 22.74 -10.55 -19.74
CA LEU A 10 21.72 -9.83 -20.52
C LEU A 10 22.32 -8.81 -21.50
N LYS A 11 23.59 -8.40 -21.31
CA LYS A 11 24.26 -7.44 -22.19
C LYS A 11 24.68 -8.10 -23.50
N THR A 12 24.90 -9.42 -23.52
CA THR A 12 25.47 -10.17 -24.64
C THR A 12 24.47 -11.03 -25.40
N ILE A 13 23.30 -11.37 -24.77
CA ILE A 13 22.28 -12.22 -25.42
C ILE A 13 21.67 -11.57 -26.67
N THR A 14 21.34 -12.40 -27.65
CA THR A 14 20.58 -12.01 -28.84
C THR A 14 19.14 -11.62 -28.52
N ASP A 15 18.45 -10.99 -29.46
CA ASP A 15 17.03 -10.64 -29.29
C ASP A 15 16.14 -11.90 -29.16
N GLY A 16 16.45 -12.99 -29.89
CA GLY A 16 15.72 -14.26 -29.78
C GLY A 16 15.90 -14.96 -28.43
N GLU A 17 17.12 -14.94 -27.88
CA GLU A 17 17.40 -15.45 -26.54
C GLU A 17 16.70 -14.61 -25.46
N ALA A 18 16.59 -13.30 -25.64
CA ALA A 18 15.85 -12.42 -24.74
C ALA A 18 14.33 -12.71 -24.76
N GLU A 19 13.75 -12.98 -25.94
CA GLU A 19 12.34 -13.41 -26.08
C GLU A 19 12.10 -14.77 -25.39
N ALA A 20 12.99 -15.75 -25.58
CA ALA A 20 12.93 -17.04 -24.91
C ALA A 20 13.05 -16.92 -23.38
N LEU A 21 13.96 -16.04 -22.91
CA LEU A 21 14.10 -15.74 -21.48
C LEU A 21 12.82 -15.12 -20.92
N CYS A 22 12.17 -14.16 -21.60
CA CYS A 22 10.90 -13.58 -21.18
C CYS A 22 9.82 -14.64 -21.01
N ALA A 23 9.70 -15.59 -21.95
CA ALA A 23 8.73 -16.68 -21.86
C ALA A 23 9.02 -17.59 -20.65
N ARG A 24 10.28 -17.95 -20.41
CA ARG A 24 10.71 -18.76 -19.25
C ARG A 24 10.44 -18.05 -17.93
N LEU A 25 10.80 -16.77 -17.80
CA LEU A 25 10.56 -15.96 -16.61
C LEU A 25 9.07 -15.85 -16.30
N ARG A 26 8.24 -15.61 -17.30
CA ARG A 26 6.79 -15.53 -17.14
C ARG A 26 6.21 -16.81 -16.56
N SER A 27 6.53 -17.96 -17.17
CA SER A 27 6.07 -19.27 -16.68
C SER A 27 6.57 -19.55 -15.26
N GLY A 28 7.84 -19.24 -14.98
CA GLY A 28 8.43 -19.41 -13.66
C GLY A 28 7.76 -18.57 -12.58
N VAL A 29 7.42 -17.31 -12.88
CA VAL A 29 6.73 -16.43 -11.93
C VAL A 29 5.30 -16.92 -11.65
N VAL A 30 4.57 -17.43 -12.64
CA VAL A 30 3.26 -18.05 -12.41
C VAL A 30 3.37 -19.23 -11.45
N ASP A 31 4.30 -20.16 -11.72
CA ASP A 31 4.53 -21.34 -10.88
C ASP A 31 4.98 -20.94 -9.45
N MET A 32 5.89 -19.99 -9.32
CA MET A 32 6.40 -19.51 -8.03
C MET A 32 5.29 -18.84 -7.22
N VAL A 33 4.56 -17.85 -7.79
CA VAL A 33 3.49 -17.11 -7.07
C VAL A 33 2.32 -18.03 -6.72
N SER A 34 2.04 -19.06 -7.52
CA SER A 34 1.01 -20.05 -7.16
C SER A 34 1.27 -20.72 -5.80
N ARG A 35 2.55 -20.84 -5.41
CA ARG A 35 2.99 -21.49 -4.16
C ARG A 35 3.27 -20.50 -3.03
N THR A 36 3.76 -19.31 -3.34
CA THR A 36 4.09 -18.30 -2.32
C THR A 36 2.95 -17.33 -2.04
N GLY A 37 2.05 -17.13 -3.00
CA GLY A 37 1.21 -15.95 -3.08
C GLY A 37 2.02 -14.72 -3.55
N GLY A 38 1.37 -13.60 -3.77
CA GLY A 38 2.02 -12.33 -4.12
C GLY A 38 1.33 -11.57 -5.25
N HIS A 39 2.07 -10.64 -5.87
CA HIS A 39 1.57 -9.74 -6.91
C HIS A 39 1.80 -10.34 -8.30
N LEU A 40 0.88 -11.16 -8.82
CA LEU A 40 1.09 -11.89 -10.07
C LEU A 40 0.89 -11.02 -11.31
N ALA A 41 -0.32 -10.44 -11.45
CA ALA A 41 -0.72 -9.79 -12.70
C ALA A 41 0.18 -8.60 -13.07
N SER A 42 0.65 -7.84 -12.09
CA SER A 42 1.54 -6.70 -12.30
C SER A 42 2.93 -7.13 -12.79
N ASN A 43 3.47 -8.24 -12.25
CA ASN A 43 4.76 -8.78 -12.70
C ASN A 43 4.68 -9.35 -14.12
N LEU A 44 3.60 -10.06 -14.45
CA LEU A 44 3.40 -10.60 -15.80
C LEU A 44 3.28 -9.50 -16.87
N GLY A 45 2.79 -8.33 -16.49
CA GLY A 45 2.66 -7.18 -17.39
C GLY A 45 3.99 -6.52 -17.76
N VAL A 46 5.07 -6.72 -17.00
CA VAL A 46 6.33 -5.98 -17.18
C VAL A 46 7.55 -6.89 -17.43
N VAL A 47 7.36 -8.14 -17.82
CA VAL A 47 8.47 -9.10 -18.05
C VAL A 47 9.43 -8.56 -19.10
N GLU A 48 8.93 -8.25 -20.30
CA GLU A 48 9.74 -7.75 -21.43
C GLU A 48 10.38 -6.41 -21.11
N LEU A 49 9.64 -5.52 -20.46
CA LEU A 49 10.18 -4.23 -20.02
C LEU A 49 11.35 -4.42 -19.06
N THR A 50 11.21 -5.29 -18.05
CA THR A 50 12.24 -5.50 -17.04
C THR A 50 13.49 -6.12 -17.67
N VAL A 51 13.34 -7.11 -18.56
CA VAL A 51 14.46 -7.68 -19.31
C VAL A 51 15.14 -6.61 -20.18
N ALA A 52 14.37 -5.77 -20.89
CA ALA A 52 14.93 -4.69 -21.70
C ALA A 52 15.67 -3.64 -20.86
N LEU A 53 15.17 -3.30 -19.67
CA LEU A 53 15.85 -2.42 -18.71
C LEU A 53 17.20 -2.99 -18.30
N HIS A 54 17.26 -4.26 -17.92
CA HIS A 54 18.53 -4.92 -17.54
C HIS A 54 19.48 -5.15 -18.70
N ARG A 55 18.99 -5.18 -19.95
CA ARG A 55 19.84 -5.17 -21.16
C ARG A 55 20.50 -3.81 -21.42
N VAL A 56 19.95 -2.72 -20.89
CA VAL A 56 20.43 -1.35 -21.16
C VAL A 56 21.12 -0.75 -19.95
N PHE A 57 20.53 -0.84 -18.77
CA PHE A 57 21.04 -0.25 -17.54
C PHE A 57 21.83 -1.26 -16.72
N ASP A 58 22.87 -0.80 -16.06
CA ASP A 58 23.60 -1.53 -15.02
C ASP A 58 23.02 -1.11 -13.65
N THR A 59 22.11 -1.91 -13.12
CA THR A 59 21.41 -1.57 -11.88
C THR A 59 22.29 -1.61 -10.63
N GLY A 60 23.50 -2.14 -10.71
CA GLY A 60 24.53 -1.99 -9.66
C GLY A 60 25.09 -0.56 -9.59
N ARG A 61 25.09 0.15 -10.71
CA ARG A 61 25.56 1.54 -10.86
C ARG A 61 24.42 2.52 -11.11
N ASP A 62 23.57 2.23 -12.10
CA ASP A 62 22.40 3.05 -12.46
C ASP A 62 21.29 2.91 -11.40
N ARG A 63 20.43 3.89 -11.25
CA ARG A 63 19.35 3.91 -10.27
C ARG A 63 18.01 3.64 -10.95
N LEU A 64 17.46 2.45 -10.70
CA LEU A 64 16.13 2.06 -11.14
C LEU A 64 15.17 2.16 -9.96
N VAL A 65 14.26 3.14 -9.99
CA VAL A 65 13.26 3.39 -8.94
C VAL A 65 11.91 2.85 -9.39
N PHE A 66 11.34 1.93 -8.64
CA PHE A 66 10.01 1.37 -8.88
C PHE A 66 8.96 2.14 -8.10
N ASP A 67 7.89 2.57 -8.76
CA ASP A 67 6.69 3.07 -8.08
C ASP A 67 5.86 1.90 -7.55
N VAL A 68 5.36 1.96 -6.33
CA VAL A 68 4.77 0.84 -5.58
C VAL A 68 5.76 -0.31 -5.41
N GLY A 69 6.39 -0.77 -6.46
CA GLY A 69 7.40 -1.82 -6.47
C GLY A 69 6.88 -3.26 -6.43
N HIS A 70 5.56 -3.46 -6.46
CA HIS A 70 4.94 -4.79 -6.50
C HIS A 70 5.21 -5.57 -7.78
N GLN A 71 5.75 -4.93 -8.83
CA GLN A 71 6.15 -5.50 -10.11
C GLN A 71 7.66 -5.82 -10.20
N CYS A 72 8.35 -6.00 -9.07
CA CYS A 72 9.82 -6.15 -9.03
C CYS A 72 10.32 -7.62 -9.07
N TYR A 73 9.46 -8.63 -9.20
CA TYR A 73 9.91 -10.02 -9.07
C TYR A 73 10.89 -10.44 -10.16
N ILE A 74 10.63 -10.02 -11.41
CA ILE A 74 11.58 -10.24 -12.51
C ILE A 74 12.92 -9.54 -12.23
N HIS A 75 12.90 -8.31 -11.72
CA HIS A 75 14.10 -7.59 -11.32
C HIS A 75 14.90 -8.36 -10.25
N LYS A 76 14.22 -8.89 -9.21
CA LYS A 76 14.87 -9.72 -8.18
C LYS A 76 15.53 -10.97 -8.78
N ILE A 77 14.83 -11.68 -9.68
CA ILE A 77 15.37 -12.86 -10.37
C ILE A 77 16.62 -12.49 -11.19
N LEU A 78 16.53 -11.43 -12.00
CA LEU A 78 17.63 -10.98 -12.88
C LEU A 78 18.85 -10.44 -12.11
N THR A 79 18.71 -10.13 -10.83
CA THR A 79 19.77 -9.60 -9.95
C THR A 79 20.29 -10.64 -8.95
N GLY A 80 20.24 -11.93 -9.31
CA GLY A 80 20.87 -13.01 -8.56
C GLY A 80 20.07 -13.58 -7.40
N ARG A 81 18.81 -13.16 -7.22
CA ARG A 81 17.92 -13.65 -6.14
C ARG A 81 17.00 -14.79 -6.59
N GLY A 82 17.21 -15.35 -7.79
CA GLY A 82 16.38 -16.39 -8.39
C GLY A 82 16.19 -17.61 -7.49
N GLY A 83 17.28 -18.17 -6.95
CA GLY A 83 17.25 -19.33 -6.06
C GLY A 83 16.50 -19.08 -4.74
N ALA A 84 16.44 -17.83 -4.26
CA ALA A 84 15.74 -17.47 -3.04
C ALA A 84 14.26 -17.11 -3.24
N MET A 85 13.73 -17.07 -4.49
CA MET A 85 12.35 -16.66 -4.78
C MET A 85 11.27 -17.54 -4.12
N GLY A 86 11.60 -18.77 -3.74
CA GLY A 86 10.73 -19.64 -2.94
C GLY A 86 10.43 -19.11 -1.53
N THR A 87 11.23 -18.15 -1.02
CA THR A 87 11.08 -17.50 0.28
C THR A 87 10.39 -16.14 0.20
N LEU A 88 9.83 -15.79 -0.97
CA LEU A 88 9.19 -14.50 -1.21
C LEU A 88 8.09 -14.24 -0.20
N ARG A 89 8.10 -13.06 0.46
CA ARG A 89 7.11 -12.61 1.44
C ARG A 89 7.03 -13.48 2.71
N THR A 90 8.01 -14.34 2.97
CA THR A 90 8.11 -15.11 4.21
C THR A 90 9.01 -14.43 5.24
N PHE A 91 8.86 -14.82 6.50
CA PHE A 91 9.71 -14.34 7.58
C PHE A 91 11.18 -14.73 7.35
N GLY A 92 12.08 -13.76 7.39
CA GLY A 92 13.50 -13.97 7.09
C GLY A 92 13.83 -14.21 5.61
N GLY A 93 12.83 -14.23 4.72
CA GLY A 93 12.98 -14.39 3.29
C GLY A 93 12.97 -13.06 2.52
N LEU A 94 12.77 -13.17 1.18
CA LEU A 94 12.73 -12.00 0.31
C LEU A 94 11.45 -11.18 0.50
N SER A 95 11.59 -9.84 0.52
CA SER A 95 10.46 -8.91 0.50
C SER A 95 9.70 -8.97 -0.83
N GLY A 96 8.39 -8.72 -0.79
CA GLY A 96 7.55 -8.55 -1.99
C GLY A 96 7.81 -7.25 -2.76
N PHE A 97 8.67 -6.37 -2.24
CA PHE A 97 9.00 -5.05 -2.78
C PHE A 97 10.52 -4.88 -2.89
N PRO A 98 11.03 -3.91 -3.69
CA PRO A 98 12.44 -3.55 -3.68
C PRO A 98 12.88 -3.11 -2.28
N LYS A 99 14.05 -3.60 -1.85
CA LYS A 99 14.59 -3.34 -0.51
C LYS A 99 16.11 -3.20 -0.56
N PRO A 100 16.66 -1.99 -0.40
CA PRO A 100 18.12 -1.76 -0.48
C PRO A 100 18.95 -2.64 0.48
N LYS A 101 18.37 -3.08 1.59
CA LYS A 101 19.04 -4.02 2.51
C LYS A 101 19.18 -5.44 1.95
N GLU A 102 18.41 -5.81 0.92
CA GLU A 102 18.50 -7.12 0.26
C GLU A 102 19.52 -7.13 -0.88
N SER A 103 19.66 -6.03 -1.61
CA SER A 103 20.51 -5.96 -2.79
C SER A 103 20.89 -4.53 -3.14
N VAL A 104 22.13 -4.34 -3.61
CA VAL A 104 22.61 -3.06 -4.17
C VAL A 104 21.85 -2.64 -5.44
N HIS A 105 21.19 -3.59 -6.10
CA HIS A 105 20.38 -3.35 -7.29
C HIS A 105 19.02 -2.70 -6.97
N ASP A 106 18.57 -2.74 -5.73
CA ASP A 106 17.34 -2.08 -5.27
C ASP A 106 17.67 -0.64 -4.86
N ALA A 107 17.58 0.30 -5.79
CA ALA A 107 18.04 1.68 -5.59
C ALA A 107 17.28 2.41 -4.47
N PHE A 108 16.01 2.08 -4.23
CA PHE A 108 15.17 2.67 -3.19
C PHE A 108 14.14 1.69 -2.67
N ILE A 109 13.67 1.92 -1.44
CA ILE A 109 12.54 1.17 -0.89
C ILE A 109 11.24 1.55 -1.62
N ALA A 110 10.37 0.59 -1.85
CA ALA A 110 9.05 0.83 -2.44
C ALA A 110 7.96 0.10 -1.62
N GLY A 111 6.69 0.42 -1.90
CA GLY A 111 5.51 -0.10 -1.20
C GLY A 111 4.32 0.85 -1.37
N HIS A 112 4.56 2.16 -1.34
CA HIS A 112 3.56 3.20 -1.54
C HIS A 112 3.64 3.79 -2.95
N ALA A 113 2.49 4.19 -3.51
CA ALA A 113 2.39 4.71 -4.87
C ALA A 113 2.82 6.19 -4.97
N SER A 114 3.11 6.63 -6.20
CA SER A 114 3.23 8.03 -6.64
C SER A 114 4.50 8.76 -6.23
N ASN A 115 5.46 8.13 -5.54
CA ASN A 115 6.67 8.79 -5.05
C ASN A 115 7.91 8.61 -5.95
N SER A 116 7.86 7.67 -6.91
CA SER A 116 9.05 7.26 -7.68
C SER A 116 9.70 8.40 -8.46
N VAL A 117 8.90 9.27 -9.08
CA VAL A 117 9.40 10.39 -9.88
C VAL A 117 10.13 11.41 -9.00
N SER A 118 9.57 11.74 -7.83
CA SER A 118 10.20 12.67 -6.87
C SER A 118 11.52 12.10 -6.32
N VAL A 119 11.54 10.80 -5.97
CA VAL A 119 12.75 10.11 -5.50
C VAL A 119 13.82 10.08 -6.61
N ALA A 120 13.44 9.71 -7.83
CA ALA A 120 14.34 9.65 -8.96
C ALA A 120 14.91 11.02 -9.34
N LEU A 121 14.10 12.09 -9.28
CA LEU A 121 14.56 13.46 -9.47
C LEU A 121 15.60 13.85 -8.41
N GLY A 122 15.36 13.50 -7.14
CA GLY A 122 16.32 13.72 -6.06
C GLY A 122 17.66 13.03 -6.34
N MET A 123 17.63 11.77 -6.81
CA MET A 123 18.84 11.01 -7.19
C MET A 123 19.55 11.63 -8.40
N ALA A 124 18.80 12.10 -9.43
CA ALA A 124 19.38 12.75 -10.59
C ALA A 124 20.09 14.06 -10.22
N ARG A 125 19.48 14.88 -9.37
CA ARG A 125 20.10 16.09 -8.84
C ARG A 125 21.33 15.81 -7.99
N ALA A 126 21.28 14.79 -7.14
CA ALA A 126 22.42 14.37 -6.33
C ALA A 126 23.60 13.94 -7.22
N ARG A 127 23.35 13.15 -8.27
CA ARG A 127 24.35 12.79 -9.29
C ARG A 127 25.03 14.04 -9.86
N THR A 128 24.25 15.04 -10.29
CA THR A 128 24.78 16.27 -10.89
C THR A 128 25.58 17.08 -9.87
N LEU A 129 25.09 17.22 -8.63
CA LEU A 129 25.77 17.96 -7.55
C LEU A 129 27.08 17.29 -7.12
N LEU A 130 27.12 15.97 -7.13
CA LEU A 130 28.31 15.20 -6.71
C LEU A 130 29.27 14.93 -7.88
N GLY A 131 28.94 15.31 -9.11
CA GLY A 131 29.74 15.06 -10.31
C GLY A 131 29.83 13.58 -10.65
N GLU A 132 28.85 12.79 -10.26
CA GLU A 132 28.79 11.35 -10.55
C GLU A 132 28.20 11.09 -11.94
N ASP A 133 28.46 9.89 -12.47
CA ASP A 133 28.05 9.48 -13.81
C ASP A 133 27.28 8.16 -13.76
N TYR A 134 26.00 8.22 -13.41
CA TYR A 134 25.04 7.12 -13.49
C TYR A 134 23.71 7.60 -14.06
N HIS A 135 22.94 6.69 -14.65
CA HIS A 135 21.60 7.01 -15.13
C HIS A 135 20.56 6.78 -14.04
N VAL A 136 19.47 7.56 -14.12
CA VAL A 136 18.32 7.41 -13.21
C VAL A 136 17.09 7.16 -14.04
N ALA A 137 16.35 6.09 -13.70
CA ALA A 137 15.08 5.74 -14.32
C ALA A 137 14.02 5.49 -13.25
N ALA A 138 12.82 6.04 -13.43
CA ALA A 138 11.62 5.78 -12.61
C ALA A 138 10.61 4.98 -13.42
N LEU A 139 10.11 3.87 -12.88
CA LEU A 139 9.02 3.09 -13.46
C LEU A 139 7.75 3.36 -12.67
N ILE A 140 6.80 4.06 -13.29
CA ILE A 140 5.51 4.41 -12.69
C ILE A 140 4.35 3.82 -13.49
N GLY A 141 3.36 3.24 -12.80
CA GLY A 141 2.11 2.79 -13.41
C GLY A 141 1.11 3.93 -13.59
N ASP A 142 0.21 3.77 -14.58
CA ASP A 142 -0.87 4.73 -14.85
C ASP A 142 -1.84 4.92 -13.67
N GLY A 143 -2.04 3.89 -12.83
CA GLY A 143 -2.78 4.01 -11.58
C GLY A 143 -2.06 4.91 -10.56
N ALA A 144 -0.76 4.72 -10.37
CA ALA A 144 0.05 5.54 -9.47
C ALA A 144 0.19 7.00 -9.96
N LEU A 145 0.05 7.21 -11.27
CA LEU A 145 0.03 8.55 -11.87
C LEU A 145 -1.22 9.37 -11.45
N THR A 146 -2.26 8.76 -10.91
CA THR A 146 -3.43 9.50 -10.40
C THR A 146 -3.17 10.25 -9.10
N GLY A 147 -2.10 9.92 -8.37
CA GLY A 147 -1.75 10.58 -7.11
C GLY A 147 -1.10 11.96 -7.30
N GLY A 148 -1.44 12.91 -6.43
CA GLY A 148 -0.95 14.30 -6.50
C GLY A 148 0.58 14.41 -6.49
N LEU A 149 1.26 13.63 -5.64
CA LEU A 149 2.73 13.63 -5.54
C LEU A 149 3.42 13.26 -6.87
N ALA A 150 2.79 12.41 -7.70
CA ALA A 150 3.32 12.09 -9.04
C ALA A 150 3.32 13.33 -9.94
N TYR A 151 2.26 14.16 -9.87
CA TYR A 151 2.20 15.42 -10.63
C TYR A 151 3.21 16.46 -10.14
N GLU A 152 3.37 16.59 -8.82
CA GLU A 152 4.39 17.45 -8.22
C GLU A 152 5.78 17.03 -8.71
N GLY A 153 6.07 15.73 -8.68
CA GLY A 153 7.30 15.14 -9.18
C GLY A 153 7.52 15.41 -10.67
N LEU A 154 6.51 15.15 -11.51
CA LEU A 154 6.58 15.40 -12.96
C LEU A 154 6.77 16.87 -13.28
N SER A 155 6.01 17.77 -12.66
CA SER A 155 6.12 19.21 -12.87
C SER A 155 7.54 19.72 -12.57
N ASN A 156 8.12 19.30 -11.45
CA ASN A 156 9.49 19.65 -11.09
C ASN A 156 10.54 19.00 -12.00
N ALA A 157 10.36 17.72 -12.35
CA ALA A 157 11.29 16.97 -13.20
C ALA A 157 11.36 17.57 -14.60
N GLY A 158 10.21 17.90 -15.20
CA GLY A 158 10.15 18.47 -16.55
C GLY A 158 10.89 19.80 -16.68
N LEU A 159 10.84 20.66 -15.67
CA LEU A 159 11.53 21.94 -15.64
C LEU A 159 13.00 21.85 -15.21
N SER A 160 13.42 20.73 -14.60
CA SER A 160 14.74 20.62 -13.96
C SER A 160 15.91 20.53 -14.92
N ARG A 161 15.69 20.15 -16.18
CA ARG A 161 16.70 19.78 -17.18
C ARG A 161 17.63 18.62 -16.78
N GLU A 162 17.36 17.95 -15.66
CA GLU A 162 18.13 16.78 -15.25
C GLU A 162 17.90 15.62 -16.22
N PRO A 163 18.93 14.91 -16.67
CA PRO A 163 18.77 13.67 -17.40
C PRO A 163 18.11 12.61 -16.50
N LEU A 164 16.83 12.42 -16.70
CA LEU A 164 15.96 11.50 -15.95
C LEU A 164 15.02 10.81 -16.91
N LEU A 165 14.95 9.48 -16.86
CA LEU A 165 13.99 8.68 -17.62
C LEU A 165 12.79 8.30 -16.75
N VAL A 166 11.62 8.82 -17.07
CA VAL A 166 10.35 8.37 -16.49
C VAL A 166 9.68 7.40 -17.46
N ILE A 167 9.42 6.17 -17.01
CA ILE A 167 8.76 5.12 -17.78
C ILE A 167 7.34 4.99 -17.28
N LEU A 168 6.39 5.47 -18.06
CA LEU A 168 4.96 5.33 -17.78
C LEU A 168 4.46 4.00 -18.33
N ASN A 169 4.14 3.07 -17.43
CA ASN A 169 3.55 1.78 -17.76
C ASN A 169 2.02 1.90 -17.76
N ASP A 170 1.43 2.07 -18.95
CA ASP A 170 0.00 2.23 -19.17
C ASP A 170 -0.65 0.88 -19.50
N ASN A 171 -1.39 0.31 -18.55
CA ASN A 171 -2.20 -0.89 -18.75
C ASN A 171 -3.71 -0.64 -18.54
N GLY A 172 -4.11 0.60 -18.21
CA GLY A 172 -5.50 1.02 -18.01
C GLY A 172 -6.09 0.68 -16.66
N MET A 173 -5.26 0.18 -15.74
CA MET A 173 -5.74 -0.37 -14.47
C MET A 173 -4.80 -0.03 -13.30
N SER A 174 -5.41 0.33 -12.17
CA SER A 174 -4.77 0.26 -10.86
C SER A 174 -5.04 -1.12 -10.20
N ILE A 175 -5.64 -1.17 -9.04
CA ILE A 175 -6.29 -2.40 -8.53
C ILE A 175 -7.57 -2.65 -9.36
N THR A 176 -8.38 -1.61 -9.60
CA THR A 176 -9.55 -1.59 -10.49
C THR A 176 -9.26 -0.73 -11.74
N LYS A 177 -10.28 -0.47 -12.59
CA LYS A 177 -10.14 0.47 -13.71
C LYS A 177 -9.78 1.85 -13.19
N ASN A 178 -8.81 2.49 -13.82
CA ASN A 178 -8.39 3.83 -13.42
C ASN A 178 -9.52 4.85 -13.58
N VAL A 179 -9.64 5.74 -12.58
CA VAL A 179 -10.60 6.85 -12.55
C VAL A 179 -9.90 8.19 -12.74
N GLY A 180 -10.67 9.21 -13.15
CA GLY A 180 -10.18 10.59 -13.29
C GLY A 180 -9.83 11.00 -14.71
N GLY A 181 -9.67 12.32 -14.92
CA GLY A 181 -9.51 12.94 -16.25
C GLY A 181 -8.26 12.49 -17.00
N VAL A 182 -7.15 12.23 -16.31
CA VAL A 182 -5.91 11.76 -16.93
C VAL A 182 -6.03 10.31 -17.38
N ALA A 183 -6.68 9.46 -16.59
CA ALA A 183 -6.98 8.10 -17.01
C ALA A 183 -7.87 8.08 -18.26
N GLN A 184 -8.87 8.96 -18.33
CA GLN A 184 -9.69 9.16 -19.52
C GLN A 184 -8.86 9.69 -20.70
N HIS A 185 -7.96 10.65 -20.48
CA HIS A 185 -7.08 11.18 -21.53
C HIS A 185 -6.19 10.08 -22.12
N LEU A 186 -5.55 9.26 -21.26
CA LEU A 186 -4.75 8.11 -21.72
C LEU A 186 -5.63 7.08 -22.47
N ALA A 187 -6.84 6.80 -21.98
CA ALA A 187 -7.79 5.91 -22.64
C ALA A 187 -8.21 6.41 -24.03
N HIS A 188 -8.49 7.71 -24.19
CA HIS A 188 -8.82 8.31 -25.50
C HIS A 188 -7.65 8.21 -26.49
N GLN A 189 -6.42 8.33 -26.03
CA GLN A 189 -5.25 8.14 -26.88
C GLN A 189 -5.10 6.70 -27.40
N ARG A 190 -5.62 5.70 -26.66
CA ARG A 190 -5.63 4.29 -27.08
C ARG A 190 -6.55 4.04 -28.28
N LEU A 191 -7.61 4.85 -28.47
CA LEU A 191 -8.71 4.60 -29.42
C LEU A 191 -8.55 5.31 -30.77
N LYS A 192 -7.54 6.18 -30.98
CA LYS A 192 -7.43 6.97 -32.23
C LYS A 192 -6.89 6.15 -33.42
N PRO A 193 -7.66 6.00 -34.52
CA PRO A 193 -7.28 5.22 -35.73
C PRO A 193 -6.05 5.78 -36.46
N GLN A 194 -5.79 7.08 -36.35
CA GLN A 194 -4.64 7.77 -36.96
C GLN A 194 -3.30 7.26 -36.45
N TYR A 195 -3.24 6.84 -35.18
CA TYR A 195 -2.08 6.22 -34.55
C TYR A 195 -1.69 4.88 -35.21
N LEU A 196 -2.67 4.06 -35.58
CA LEU A 196 -2.43 2.77 -36.24
C LEU A 196 -1.86 2.94 -37.66
N ARG A 197 -2.20 4.04 -38.36
CA ARG A 197 -1.65 4.36 -39.70
C ARG A 197 -0.22 4.90 -39.60
N PHE A 198 0.09 5.71 -38.60
CA PHE A 198 1.44 6.21 -38.34
C PHE A 198 2.42 5.07 -38.00
N LYS A 199 2.00 4.06 -37.24
CA LYS A 199 2.80 2.86 -36.93
C LYS A 199 3.27 2.12 -38.18
N LYS A 200 2.43 2.03 -39.22
CA LYS A 200 2.81 1.41 -40.51
C LYS A 200 3.79 2.27 -41.33
N GLY A 201 3.63 3.59 -41.33
CA GLY A 201 4.50 4.52 -42.06
C GLY A 201 5.87 4.67 -41.41
N TYR A 202 5.95 4.79 -40.09
CA TYR A 202 7.18 4.92 -39.32
C TYR A 202 8.07 3.67 -39.42
N ARG A 203 7.46 2.47 -39.35
CA ARG A 203 8.18 1.20 -39.55
C ARG A 203 8.80 1.07 -40.94
N LYS A 204 8.15 1.63 -41.97
CA LYS A 204 8.62 1.65 -43.36
C LYS A 204 9.70 2.71 -43.60
N ALA A 205 9.64 3.86 -42.94
CA ALA A 205 10.60 4.95 -43.07
C ALA A 205 11.95 4.64 -42.36
N MET A 206 11.90 4.00 -41.19
CA MET A 206 13.10 3.61 -40.44
C MET A 206 13.89 2.44 -41.05
N SER A 207 13.29 1.69 -41.96
CA SER A 207 13.94 0.54 -42.61
C SER A 207 14.70 0.90 -43.90
N VAL A 208 14.59 2.14 -44.41
CA VAL A 208 15.01 2.49 -45.78
C VAL A 208 16.17 3.52 -45.85
N LEU A 209 16.60 4.18 -44.77
CA LEU A 209 17.55 5.30 -44.86
C LEU A 209 18.92 4.98 -44.23
N PRO A 210 20.00 4.87 -45.04
CA PRO A 210 21.38 5.00 -44.59
C PRO A 210 21.73 6.48 -44.44
N GLY A 211 22.22 6.92 -43.26
CA GLY A 211 22.74 8.28 -43.07
C GLY A 211 21.96 9.19 -42.13
N GLY A 212 21.26 8.64 -41.11
CA GLY A 212 20.25 9.32 -40.28
C GLY A 212 20.63 10.54 -39.41
N ARG A 213 21.90 10.96 -39.31
CA ARG A 213 22.30 12.06 -38.40
C ARG A 213 22.08 13.49 -38.95
N THR A 214 22.15 13.69 -40.24
CA THR A 214 22.06 15.03 -40.85
C THR A 214 20.61 15.42 -41.19
N ILE A 215 19.76 14.45 -41.48
CA ILE A 215 18.34 14.66 -41.81
C ILE A 215 17.51 15.03 -40.56
N TYR A 216 17.93 14.58 -39.38
CA TYR A 216 17.22 14.82 -38.12
C TYR A 216 17.12 16.31 -37.73
N ARG A 217 18.15 17.13 -37.98
CA ARG A 217 18.15 18.59 -37.66
C ARG A 217 17.22 19.43 -38.53
N VAL A 218 17.02 19.08 -39.79
CA VAL A 218 16.17 19.86 -40.73
C VAL A 218 14.71 19.48 -40.58
N THR A 219 14.43 18.22 -40.25
CA THR A 219 13.04 17.75 -40.08
C THR A 219 12.42 18.13 -38.74
N HIS A 220 13.19 18.58 -37.75
CA HIS A 220 12.65 18.94 -36.42
C HIS A 220 11.69 20.13 -36.48
N LYS A 221 11.99 21.21 -37.25
CA LYS A 221 11.13 22.38 -37.37
C LYS A 221 9.85 22.17 -38.18
N VAL A 222 9.89 21.30 -39.19
CA VAL A 222 8.70 20.95 -40.00
C VAL A 222 7.84 19.90 -39.30
N LYS A 223 8.47 18.99 -38.52
CA LYS A 223 7.76 18.01 -37.69
C LYS A 223 6.93 18.63 -36.56
N THR A 224 7.41 19.71 -35.94
CA THR A 224 6.68 20.35 -34.83
C THR A 224 5.32 20.88 -35.28
N ALA A 225 5.24 21.60 -36.39
CA ALA A 225 3.98 22.15 -36.89
C ALA A 225 2.97 21.09 -37.38
N VAL A 226 3.45 19.95 -37.93
CA VAL A 226 2.59 18.83 -38.35
C VAL A 226 2.21 17.93 -37.16
N LYS A 227 3.08 17.84 -36.14
CA LYS A 227 2.86 17.04 -34.93
C LYS A 227 1.82 17.70 -34.00
N GLU A 228 1.83 19.00 -33.87
CA GLU A 228 0.87 19.78 -33.05
C GLU A 228 -0.58 19.63 -33.54
N THR A 229 -0.80 19.40 -34.83
CA THR A 229 -2.14 19.24 -35.41
C THR A 229 -2.65 17.80 -35.38
N LEU A 230 -1.78 16.79 -35.18
CA LEU A 230 -2.13 15.37 -35.37
C LEU A 230 -1.93 14.46 -34.16
N LEU A 231 -1.20 14.88 -33.12
CA LEU A 231 -0.90 14.04 -31.94
C LEU A 231 -1.07 14.86 -30.64
N PRO A 232 -2.15 14.68 -29.88
CA PRO A 232 -2.31 15.33 -28.59
C PRO A 232 -1.59 14.53 -27.50
N CYS A 233 -0.28 14.72 -27.38
CA CYS A 233 0.53 14.33 -26.21
C CYS A 233 1.12 15.58 -25.54
N SER A 234 0.44 16.71 -25.68
CA SER A 234 0.90 18.00 -25.18
C SER A 234 1.17 18.02 -23.67
N LEU A 235 0.39 17.30 -22.86
CA LEU A 235 0.49 17.38 -21.39
C LEU A 235 1.93 17.17 -20.86
N PHE A 236 2.61 16.09 -21.27
CA PHE A 236 3.97 15.81 -20.80
C PHE A 236 5.02 16.68 -21.50
N GLU A 237 4.81 17.00 -22.79
CA GLU A 237 5.65 17.93 -23.54
C GLU A 237 5.51 19.36 -22.97
N ASP A 238 4.31 19.80 -22.60
CA ASP A 238 4.03 21.08 -21.95
C ASP A 238 4.66 21.16 -20.54
N MET A 239 4.78 20.02 -19.85
CA MET A 239 5.54 19.92 -18.61
C MET A 239 7.06 19.98 -18.80
N GLY A 240 7.59 19.92 -20.05
CA GLY A 240 9.01 20.01 -20.36
C GLY A 240 9.71 18.68 -20.62
N PHE A 241 8.99 17.56 -20.73
CA PHE A 241 9.57 16.25 -21.08
C PHE A 241 9.76 16.06 -22.57
N THR A 242 10.83 15.38 -22.97
CA THR A 242 10.89 14.72 -24.27
C THR A 242 10.00 13.48 -24.22
N TYR A 243 8.85 13.53 -24.89
CA TYR A 243 7.89 12.41 -24.89
C TYR A 243 8.21 11.40 -25.98
N LEU A 244 8.29 10.12 -25.58
CA LEU A 244 8.49 8.96 -26.46
C LEU A 244 7.35 7.96 -26.28
N GLY A 245 6.69 7.59 -27.34
CA GLY A 245 5.62 6.59 -27.30
C GLY A 245 4.25 7.06 -27.77
N PRO A 246 3.15 6.36 -27.44
CA PRO A 246 3.13 5.09 -26.72
C PRO A 246 3.66 3.92 -27.61
N VAL A 247 4.41 3.00 -26.98
CA VAL A 247 4.99 1.83 -27.64
C VAL A 247 4.51 0.53 -27.00
N ASP A 248 4.70 -0.59 -27.70
CA ASP A 248 4.37 -1.92 -27.20
C ASP A 248 5.34 -2.34 -26.11
N GLY A 249 4.81 -2.52 -24.89
CA GLY A 249 5.58 -2.94 -23.72
C GLY A 249 5.93 -4.44 -23.69
N HIS A 250 5.46 -5.21 -24.68
CA HIS A 250 5.76 -6.63 -24.85
C HIS A 250 6.71 -6.93 -26.00
N ASP A 251 7.26 -5.90 -26.67
CA ASP A 251 8.33 -6.02 -27.67
C ASP A 251 9.70 -5.75 -27.02
N VAL A 252 10.32 -6.78 -26.44
CA VAL A 252 11.62 -6.66 -25.74
C VAL A 252 12.72 -6.09 -26.65
N ARG A 253 12.69 -6.40 -27.95
CA ARG A 253 13.65 -5.90 -28.94
C ARG A 253 13.43 -4.41 -29.21
N GLY A 254 12.18 -4.00 -29.43
CA GLY A 254 11.82 -2.59 -29.63
C GLY A 254 12.13 -1.75 -28.40
N LEU A 255 11.77 -2.25 -27.20
CA LEU A 255 12.06 -1.61 -25.93
C LEU A 255 13.56 -1.43 -25.69
N THR A 256 14.37 -2.47 -25.91
CA THR A 256 15.84 -2.40 -25.75
C THR A 256 16.44 -1.28 -26.62
N ARG A 257 15.99 -1.17 -27.88
CA ARG A 257 16.49 -0.10 -28.79
C ARG A 257 16.05 1.28 -28.35
N LEU A 258 14.79 1.39 -27.93
CA LEU A 258 14.25 2.68 -27.52
C LEU A 258 14.83 3.17 -26.18
N LEU A 259 15.06 2.25 -25.24
CA LEU A 259 15.73 2.57 -23.97
C LEU A 259 17.20 3.03 -24.18
N ARG A 260 17.95 2.40 -25.10
CA ARG A 260 19.29 2.89 -25.49
C ARG A 260 19.22 4.30 -26.06
N TYR A 261 18.27 4.56 -26.94
CA TYR A 261 18.07 5.90 -27.50
C TYR A 261 17.67 6.92 -26.42
N ALA A 262 16.72 6.56 -25.53
CA ALA A 262 16.27 7.43 -24.44
C ALA A 262 17.38 7.76 -23.45
N LYS A 263 18.31 6.83 -23.21
CA LYS A 263 19.47 6.99 -22.32
C LYS A 263 20.41 8.11 -22.76
N ASP A 264 20.51 8.34 -24.07
CA ASP A 264 21.43 9.33 -24.68
C ASP A 264 20.79 10.72 -24.87
N ILE A 265 19.52 10.89 -24.48
CA ILE A 265 18.81 12.20 -24.58
C ILE A 265 19.19 13.07 -23.39
N GLU A 266 19.62 14.30 -23.68
CA GLU A 266 19.83 15.33 -22.67
C GLU A 266 18.47 15.83 -22.10
N GLY A 267 18.40 15.93 -20.77
CA GLY A 267 17.20 16.38 -20.05
C GLY A 267 16.18 15.28 -19.74
N PRO A 268 15.00 15.65 -19.23
CA PRO A 268 13.99 14.68 -18.79
C PRO A 268 13.26 14.04 -19.97
N VAL A 269 13.13 12.71 -19.93
CA VAL A 269 12.43 11.89 -20.94
C VAL A 269 11.26 11.18 -20.27
N LEU A 270 10.09 11.21 -20.92
CA LEU A 270 8.96 10.35 -20.55
C LEU A 270 8.72 9.32 -21.65
N LEU A 271 8.99 8.05 -21.31
CA LEU A 271 8.74 6.90 -22.17
C LEU A 271 7.39 6.27 -21.80
N HIS A 272 6.39 6.43 -22.67
CA HIS A 272 5.06 5.85 -22.49
C HIS A 272 5.01 4.47 -23.16
N ILE A 273 4.79 3.43 -22.36
CA ILE A 273 4.65 2.05 -22.83
C ILE A 273 3.24 1.53 -22.53
N ARG A 274 2.75 0.61 -23.37
CA ARG A 274 1.45 -0.04 -23.21
C ARG A 274 1.65 -1.51 -22.95
N THR A 275 1.10 -1.98 -21.84
CA THR A 275 1.20 -3.38 -21.42
C THR A 275 -0.19 -4.00 -21.18
N VAL A 276 -0.21 -5.31 -21.00
CA VAL A 276 -1.38 -6.09 -20.61
C VAL A 276 -1.10 -6.68 -19.22
N LYS A 277 -1.87 -6.24 -18.23
CA LYS A 277 -1.79 -6.77 -16.87
C LYS A 277 -2.18 -8.26 -16.87
N GLY A 278 -1.34 -9.13 -16.28
CA GLY A 278 -1.57 -10.58 -16.32
C GLY A 278 -1.12 -11.30 -17.59
N LYS A 279 -0.40 -10.64 -18.50
CA LYS A 279 0.03 -11.15 -19.81
C LYS A 279 0.58 -12.58 -19.79
N GLY A 280 0.01 -13.45 -20.64
CA GLY A 280 0.46 -14.83 -20.82
C GLY A 280 -0.07 -15.83 -19.79
N TYR A 281 -0.97 -15.38 -18.87
CA TYR A 281 -1.72 -16.27 -17.98
C TYR A 281 -3.22 -15.95 -18.09
N PRO A 282 -4.01 -16.75 -18.84
CA PRO A 282 -5.39 -16.42 -19.17
C PRO A 282 -6.32 -16.11 -17.99
N PRO A 283 -6.21 -16.77 -16.80
CA PRO A 283 -7.00 -16.36 -15.64
C PRO A 283 -6.71 -14.94 -15.19
N ALA A 284 -5.43 -14.51 -15.17
CA ALA A 284 -5.04 -13.17 -14.77
C ALA A 284 -5.35 -12.11 -15.84
N GLU A 285 -5.30 -12.44 -17.13
CA GLU A 285 -5.70 -11.52 -18.20
C GLU A 285 -7.20 -11.23 -18.16
N ARG A 286 -8.03 -12.25 -17.84
CA ARG A 286 -9.50 -12.10 -17.74
C ARG A 286 -9.94 -11.35 -16.48
N ASN A 287 -9.25 -11.52 -15.39
CA ASN A 287 -9.58 -10.89 -14.11
C ASN A 287 -8.30 -10.39 -13.38
N PRO A 288 -7.65 -9.35 -13.92
CA PRO A 288 -6.38 -8.86 -13.38
C PRO A 288 -6.49 -8.32 -11.95
N ASP A 289 -7.69 -7.95 -11.50
CA ASP A 289 -7.94 -7.45 -10.14
C ASP A 289 -7.78 -8.55 -9.11
N ALA A 290 -8.33 -9.74 -9.36
CA ALA A 290 -8.18 -10.92 -8.50
C ALA A 290 -6.71 -11.37 -8.38
N TYR A 291 -5.88 -11.09 -9.38
CA TYR A 291 -4.46 -11.43 -9.41
C TYR A 291 -3.52 -10.25 -9.13
N HIS A 292 -4.06 -9.12 -8.68
CA HIS A 292 -3.24 -8.00 -8.21
C HIS A 292 -2.45 -8.41 -6.96
N GLY A 293 -3.12 -8.98 -5.94
CA GLY A 293 -2.52 -9.59 -4.76
C GLY A 293 -3.22 -10.91 -4.49
N VAL A 294 -2.61 -12.04 -4.89
CA VAL A 294 -3.23 -13.36 -4.84
C VAL A 294 -2.61 -14.22 -3.73
N SER A 295 -3.44 -14.99 -3.03
CA SER A 295 -2.99 -16.08 -2.16
C SER A 295 -2.55 -17.29 -3.00
N LYS A 296 -2.11 -18.38 -2.35
CA LYS A 296 -1.74 -19.63 -3.05
C LYS A 296 -2.91 -20.16 -3.87
N PHE A 297 -2.65 -20.56 -5.12
CA PHE A 297 -3.69 -20.97 -6.07
C PHE A 297 -3.27 -22.15 -6.95
N CYS A 298 -4.24 -22.80 -7.56
CA CYS A 298 -4.01 -23.87 -8.56
C CYS A 298 -3.72 -23.22 -9.93
N VAL A 299 -2.57 -23.51 -10.52
CA VAL A 299 -2.15 -22.92 -11.82
C VAL A 299 -3.11 -23.27 -12.95
N GLN A 300 -3.67 -24.49 -12.97
CA GLN A 300 -4.55 -24.98 -14.03
C GLN A 300 -5.90 -24.28 -14.03
N THR A 301 -6.50 -24.06 -12.85
CA THR A 301 -7.84 -23.45 -12.71
C THR A 301 -7.77 -21.95 -12.44
N GLY A 302 -6.69 -21.47 -11.83
CA GLY A 302 -6.55 -20.12 -11.33
C GLY A 302 -7.22 -19.89 -9.98
N GLU A 303 -7.85 -20.89 -9.39
CA GLU A 303 -8.61 -20.75 -8.16
C GLU A 303 -7.72 -20.82 -6.92
N PRO A 304 -8.03 -20.04 -5.86
CA PRO A 304 -7.32 -20.11 -4.59
C PRO A 304 -7.38 -21.51 -3.98
N LEU A 305 -6.28 -21.97 -3.38
CA LEU A 305 -6.22 -23.27 -2.68
C LEU A 305 -7.07 -23.30 -1.40
N ARG A 306 -7.38 -22.14 -0.84
CA ARG A 306 -8.28 -21.97 0.30
C ARG A 306 -9.28 -20.87 -0.01
N PRO A 307 -10.59 -21.09 0.25
CA PRO A 307 -11.58 -20.03 0.09
C PRO A 307 -11.29 -18.90 1.09
N SER A 308 -11.66 -17.67 0.70
CA SER A 308 -11.62 -16.53 1.61
C SER A 308 -12.64 -16.73 2.72
N GLY A 309 -12.22 -16.64 3.97
CA GLY A 309 -13.10 -16.63 5.13
C GLY A 309 -13.77 -15.27 5.34
N ALA A 310 -14.64 -15.20 6.36
CA ALA A 310 -15.15 -13.94 6.85
C ALA A 310 -14.00 -13.01 7.30
N SER A 311 -14.17 -11.71 7.13
CA SER A 311 -13.12 -10.73 7.42
C SER A 311 -13.68 -9.45 8.03
N TYR A 312 -12.83 -8.71 8.75
CA TYR A 312 -13.22 -7.39 9.29
C TYR A 312 -13.64 -6.41 8.19
N SER A 313 -12.96 -6.42 7.04
CA SER A 313 -13.37 -5.60 5.88
C SER A 313 -14.77 -5.96 5.39
N GLY A 314 -15.09 -7.27 5.33
CA GLY A 314 -16.42 -7.75 4.97
C GLY A 314 -17.48 -7.36 5.99
N ALA A 315 -17.20 -7.50 7.29
CA ALA A 315 -18.09 -7.10 8.37
C ALA A 315 -18.35 -5.58 8.35
N PHE A 316 -17.28 -4.77 8.12
CA PHE A 316 -17.39 -3.32 7.97
C PHE A 316 -18.28 -2.94 6.77
N GLY A 317 -18.03 -3.51 5.59
CA GLY A 317 -18.82 -3.21 4.38
C GLY A 317 -20.29 -3.59 4.54
N ALA A 318 -20.58 -4.75 5.15
CA ALA A 318 -21.96 -5.19 5.44
C ALA A 318 -22.68 -4.25 6.42
N ALA A 319 -22.01 -3.88 7.53
CA ALA A 319 -22.55 -2.95 8.50
C ALA A 319 -22.79 -1.56 7.90
N LEU A 320 -21.86 -1.07 7.06
CA LEU A 320 -22.01 0.22 6.38
C LEU A 320 -23.20 0.22 5.41
N CYS A 321 -23.40 -0.87 4.65
CA CYS A 321 -24.57 -1.02 3.79
C CYS A 321 -25.88 -0.94 4.58
N GLN A 322 -25.97 -1.63 5.72
CA GLN A 322 -27.14 -1.60 6.58
C GLN A 322 -27.43 -0.18 7.12
N LEU A 323 -26.39 0.51 7.62
CA LEU A 323 -26.53 1.87 8.15
C LEU A 323 -26.88 2.89 7.06
N ALA A 324 -26.40 2.70 5.84
CA ALA A 324 -26.75 3.54 4.69
C ALA A 324 -28.20 3.35 4.19
N GLU A 325 -28.84 2.23 4.51
CA GLU A 325 -30.31 2.09 4.30
C GLU A 325 -31.11 2.94 5.27
N GLU A 326 -30.64 3.04 6.51
CA GLU A 326 -31.28 3.80 7.57
C GLU A 326 -31.09 5.31 7.39
N ASP A 327 -29.93 5.76 6.88
CA ASP A 327 -29.61 7.19 6.67
C ASP A 327 -29.10 7.45 5.23
N ARG A 328 -29.89 8.19 4.45
CA ARG A 328 -29.56 8.57 3.07
C ARG A 328 -28.37 9.53 2.95
N ARG A 329 -27.97 10.18 4.01
CA ARG A 329 -26.80 11.08 4.04
C ARG A 329 -25.47 10.32 4.02
N VAL A 330 -25.47 9.05 4.43
CA VAL A 330 -24.28 8.20 4.44
C VAL A 330 -23.81 7.94 3.01
N CYS A 331 -22.55 8.27 2.74
CA CYS A 331 -21.86 7.98 1.49
C CYS A 331 -20.49 7.38 1.76
N ALA A 332 -19.99 6.57 0.83
CA ALA A 332 -18.71 5.88 0.98
C ALA A 332 -17.69 6.41 -0.02
N ILE A 333 -16.45 6.60 0.46
CA ILE A 333 -15.30 7.02 -0.33
C ILE A 333 -14.22 5.96 -0.20
N THR A 334 -13.49 5.69 -1.27
CA THR A 334 -12.26 4.90 -1.24
C THR A 334 -11.22 5.47 -2.19
N ALA A 335 -9.97 5.07 -2.02
CA ALA A 335 -8.84 5.47 -2.86
C ALA A 335 -8.25 4.23 -3.57
N ALA A 336 -8.92 3.74 -4.61
CA ALA A 336 -8.60 2.52 -5.37
C ALA A 336 -8.56 1.23 -4.53
N MET A 337 -9.29 1.17 -3.40
CA MET A 337 -9.29 0.03 -2.46
C MET A 337 -10.68 -0.57 -2.25
N ARG A 338 -11.62 -0.40 -3.20
CA ARG A 338 -13.02 -0.84 -3.10
C ARG A 338 -13.19 -2.27 -2.54
N ASP A 339 -12.55 -3.25 -3.18
CA ASP A 339 -12.68 -4.66 -2.78
C ASP A 339 -11.93 -4.95 -1.49
N GLY A 340 -10.74 -4.34 -1.33
CA GLY A 340 -9.89 -4.51 -0.17
C GLY A 340 -10.48 -3.97 1.15
N THR A 341 -11.36 -2.96 1.07
CA THR A 341 -12.04 -2.36 2.23
C THR A 341 -13.50 -2.82 2.38
N GLY A 342 -13.93 -3.83 1.58
CA GLY A 342 -15.27 -4.41 1.68
C GLY A 342 -16.39 -3.57 1.07
N LEU A 343 -16.08 -2.52 0.29
CA LEU A 343 -17.08 -1.57 -0.23
C LEU A 343 -17.75 -2.01 -1.54
N LYS A 344 -17.42 -3.19 -2.09
CA LYS A 344 -18.05 -3.70 -3.32
C LYS A 344 -19.57 -3.76 -3.21
N GLY A 345 -20.10 -4.32 -2.13
CA GLY A 345 -21.55 -4.38 -1.89
C GLY A 345 -22.20 -3.00 -1.72
N PHE A 346 -21.47 -2.02 -1.20
CA PHE A 346 -21.94 -0.64 -1.09
C PHE A 346 -22.06 0.01 -2.48
N GLU A 347 -21.05 -0.12 -3.33
CA GLU A 347 -21.09 0.37 -4.72
C GLU A 347 -22.28 -0.23 -5.49
N GLU A 348 -22.49 -1.55 -5.39
CA GLU A 348 -23.57 -2.25 -6.08
C GLU A 348 -24.97 -1.79 -5.64
N ARG A 349 -25.14 -1.50 -4.34
CA ARG A 349 -26.44 -1.09 -3.76
C ARG A 349 -26.69 0.41 -3.83
N PHE A 350 -25.64 1.23 -3.72
CA PHE A 350 -25.72 2.68 -3.62
C PHE A 350 -24.75 3.40 -4.57
N PRO A 351 -24.79 3.14 -5.90
CA PRO A 351 -23.78 3.65 -6.84
C PRO A 351 -23.68 5.19 -6.86
N ASN A 352 -24.77 5.91 -6.59
CA ASN A 352 -24.78 7.39 -6.55
C ASN A 352 -24.24 7.98 -5.22
N ARG A 353 -23.89 7.14 -4.24
CA ARG A 353 -23.32 7.50 -2.95
C ARG A 353 -21.96 6.87 -2.71
N PHE A 354 -21.38 6.26 -3.76
CA PHE A 354 -20.05 5.67 -3.74
C PHE A 354 -19.10 6.47 -4.61
N PHE A 355 -17.90 6.77 -4.08
CA PHE A 355 -16.88 7.55 -4.74
C PHE A 355 -15.52 6.84 -4.64
N ASP A 356 -15.01 6.32 -5.76
CA ASP A 356 -13.61 5.92 -5.87
C ASP A 356 -12.81 7.07 -6.49
N VAL A 357 -11.82 7.60 -5.76
CA VAL A 357 -11.04 8.76 -6.19
C VAL A 357 -9.71 8.38 -6.85
N GLY A 358 -9.46 7.08 -7.07
CA GLY A 358 -8.14 6.59 -7.49
C GLY A 358 -7.14 6.64 -6.33
N ILE A 359 -5.84 6.51 -6.62
CA ILE A 359 -4.81 6.51 -5.57
C ILE A 359 -4.53 7.96 -5.13
N SER A 360 -5.48 8.54 -4.36
CA SER A 360 -5.47 9.97 -4.00
C SER A 360 -6.06 10.20 -2.59
N GLU A 361 -5.40 9.66 -1.57
CA GLU A 361 -5.92 9.65 -0.19
C GLU A 361 -6.13 11.05 0.38
N GLY A 362 -5.20 12.00 0.13
CA GLY A 362 -5.37 13.39 0.55
C GLY A 362 -6.59 14.05 -0.08
N HIS A 363 -6.84 13.81 -1.39
CA HIS A 363 -8.05 14.27 -2.06
C HIS A 363 -9.31 13.65 -1.47
N ALA A 364 -9.28 12.36 -1.11
CA ALA A 364 -10.40 11.67 -0.46
C ALA A 364 -10.81 12.35 0.84
N VAL A 365 -9.85 12.71 1.69
CA VAL A 365 -10.09 13.40 2.97
C VAL A 365 -10.68 14.80 2.74
N ALA A 366 -10.07 15.61 1.86
CA ALA A 366 -10.57 16.95 1.54
C ALA A 366 -11.98 16.90 0.90
N MET A 367 -12.27 15.92 0.02
CA MET A 367 -13.59 15.72 -0.54
C MET A 367 -14.61 15.29 0.53
N ALA A 368 -14.21 14.41 1.47
CA ALA A 368 -15.05 14.03 2.59
C ALA A 368 -15.41 15.24 3.45
N ALA A 369 -14.45 16.14 3.72
CA ALA A 369 -14.72 17.40 4.43
C ALA A 369 -15.75 18.26 3.69
N GLY A 370 -15.62 18.39 2.36
CA GLY A 370 -16.60 19.10 1.53
C GLY A 370 -18.00 18.51 1.60
N LEU A 371 -18.13 17.17 1.54
CA LEU A 371 -19.41 16.46 1.67
C LEU A 371 -20.03 16.66 3.07
N ALA A 372 -19.22 16.52 4.12
CA ALA A 372 -19.68 16.72 5.50
C ALA A 372 -20.14 18.16 5.74
N LYS A 373 -19.45 19.15 5.18
CA LYS A 373 -19.83 20.56 5.25
C LYS A 373 -21.20 20.85 4.64
N GLN A 374 -21.66 20.03 3.68
CA GLN A 374 -22.96 20.14 3.04
C GLN A 374 -24.03 19.22 3.66
N GLY A 375 -23.73 18.60 4.81
CA GLY A 375 -24.69 17.79 5.56
C GLY A 375 -24.74 16.32 5.19
N CYS A 376 -23.84 15.81 4.35
CA CYS A 376 -23.62 14.36 4.18
C CYS A 376 -22.88 13.79 5.40
N VAL A 377 -22.90 12.46 5.52
CA VAL A 377 -22.11 11.70 6.49
C VAL A 377 -21.14 10.81 5.70
N PRO A 378 -19.99 11.34 5.28
CA PRO A 378 -19.05 10.59 4.48
C PRO A 378 -18.25 9.59 5.32
N VAL A 379 -18.08 8.39 4.76
CA VAL A 379 -17.24 7.33 5.32
C VAL A 379 -16.09 7.06 4.35
N PHE A 380 -14.87 7.41 4.74
CA PHE A 380 -13.67 7.12 3.96
C PHE A 380 -13.04 5.82 4.45
N ALA A 381 -13.13 4.75 3.64
CA ALA A 381 -12.50 3.47 3.93
C ALA A 381 -11.14 3.37 3.23
N VAL A 382 -10.09 3.14 4.03
CA VAL A 382 -8.69 3.25 3.60
C VAL A 382 -7.80 2.36 4.47
N TYR A 383 -6.68 1.86 3.91
CA TYR A 383 -5.71 1.13 4.73
C TYR A 383 -4.97 2.07 5.67
N SER A 384 -4.74 1.61 6.90
CA SER A 384 -4.09 2.36 7.97
C SER A 384 -2.78 3.03 7.52
N SER A 385 -1.89 2.29 6.86
CA SER A 385 -0.63 2.84 6.36
C SER A 385 -0.79 3.89 5.26
N PHE A 386 -1.88 3.86 4.47
CA PHE A 386 -2.12 4.82 3.39
C PHE A 386 -2.85 6.08 3.87
N LEU A 387 -3.65 6.00 4.93
CA LEU A 387 -4.29 7.18 5.54
C LEU A 387 -3.26 8.21 6.03
N GLN A 388 -2.01 7.81 6.31
CA GLN A 388 -0.92 8.74 6.65
C GLN A 388 -0.77 9.89 5.65
N ARG A 389 -1.10 9.67 4.36
CA ARG A 389 -1.07 10.71 3.32
C ARG A 389 -2.18 11.76 3.44
N GLY A 390 -3.21 11.46 4.20
CA GLY A 390 -4.34 12.37 4.47
C GLY A 390 -4.25 13.09 5.82
N TYR A 391 -3.14 12.96 6.56
CA TYR A 391 -3.04 13.49 7.92
C TYR A 391 -3.17 15.01 7.98
N ASP A 392 -2.52 15.75 7.09
CA ASP A 392 -2.66 17.20 6.99
C ASP A 392 -4.11 17.63 6.71
N MET A 393 -4.75 17.02 5.71
CA MET A 393 -6.14 17.31 5.34
C MET A 393 -7.11 16.94 6.47
N LEU A 394 -6.80 15.89 7.24
CA LEU A 394 -7.60 15.49 8.40
C LEU A 394 -7.53 16.55 9.51
N LEU A 395 -6.35 17.10 9.76
CA LEU A 395 -6.18 18.20 10.71
C LEU A 395 -6.84 19.50 10.21
N HIS A 396 -6.44 19.94 9.00
CA HIS A 396 -6.80 21.25 8.46
C HIS A 396 -8.24 21.28 7.96
N ASP A 397 -8.64 20.31 7.11
CA ASP A 397 -9.93 20.41 6.41
C ASP A 397 -11.09 19.82 7.23
N VAL A 398 -10.81 18.83 8.10
CA VAL A 398 -11.83 18.15 8.89
C VAL A 398 -11.87 18.66 10.34
N ALA A 399 -10.74 18.55 11.07
CA ALA A 399 -10.76 18.75 12.51
C ALA A 399 -10.91 20.21 12.93
N ILE A 400 -10.26 21.18 12.26
CA ILE A 400 -10.40 22.61 12.55
C ILE A 400 -11.87 23.06 12.45
N LEU A 401 -12.62 22.49 11.52
CA LEU A 401 -14.04 22.79 11.34
C LEU A 401 -14.98 21.89 12.16
N GLY A 402 -14.44 20.92 12.90
CA GLY A 402 -15.21 19.94 13.65
C GLY A 402 -16.17 19.12 12.78
N LEU A 403 -15.81 18.81 11.54
CA LEU A 403 -16.69 18.14 10.59
C LEU A 403 -16.85 16.66 10.92
N HIS A 404 -18.08 16.18 10.82
CA HIS A 404 -18.39 14.76 11.02
C HIS A 404 -18.01 13.94 9.78
N VAL A 405 -16.79 13.44 9.77
CA VAL A 405 -16.24 12.50 8.78
C VAL A 405 -15.85 11.22 9.50
N VAL A 406 -16.28 10.06 8.98
CA VAL A 406 -15.95 8.76 9.56
C VAL A 406 -14.86 8.08 8.73
N PHE A 407 -13.82 7.56 9.39
CA PHE A 407 -12.71 6.86 8.77
C PHE A 407 -12.77 5.36 9.11
N GLY A 408 -12.99 4.51 8.09
CA GLY A 408 -12.82 3.06 8.20
C GLY A 408 -11.35 2.71 7.98
N VAL A 409 -10.59 2.58 9.06
CA VAL A 409 -9.13 2.36 9.04
C VAL A 409 -8.84 0.87 9.02
N ASP A 410 -8.80 0.32 7.82
CA ASP A 410 -8.58 -1.10 7.56
C ASP A 410 -7.10 -1.45 7.68
N ARG A 411 -6.76 -2.69 7.99
CA ARG A 411 -5.39 -3.21 8.13
C ARG A 411 -4.59 -2.49 9.23
N ALA A 412 -5.25 -2.15 10.32
CA ALA A 412 -4.60 -1.65 11.53
C ALA A 412 -3.80 -2.77 12.21
N GLY A 413 -2.63 -2.45 12.76
CA GLY A 413 -1.73 -3.42 13.37
C GLY A 413 -0.84 -4.16 12.37
N LEU A 414 -0.49 -5.39 12.69
CA LEU A 414 0.37 -6.25 11.89
C LEU A 414 -0.42 -6.87 10.72
N VAL A 415 0.02 -6.61 9.47
CA VAL A 415 -0.68 -7.08 8.27
C VAL A 415 -0.06 -8.30 7.60
N GLY A 416 1.16 -8.69 8.00
CA GLY A 416 1.78 -9.94 7.57
C GLY A 416 2.80 -9.77 6.44
N GLU A 417 2.55 -10.40 5.30
CA GLU A 417 3.56 -10.71 4.27
C GLU A 417 4.04 -9.49 3.47
N ASP A 418 3.33 -8.36 3.50
CA ASP A 418 3.73 -7.13 2.82
C ASP A 418 4.71 -6.26 3.65
N GLY A 419 4.88 -6.61 4.93
CA GLY A 419 5.95 -6.15 5.78
C GLY A 419 5.90 -4.66 6.15
N GLU A 420 7.08 -4.10 6.37
CA GLU A 420 7.33 -2.79 6.98
C GLU A 420 6.64 -1.61 6.29
N THR A 421 6.32 -1.73 5.00
CA THR A 421 5.67 -0.66 4.23
C THR A 421 4.15 -0.66 4.35
N HIS A 422 3.56 -1.74 4.85
CA HIS A 422 2.11 -1.93 4.89
C HIS A 422 1.53 -2.11 6.29
N HIS A 423 2.37 -2.35 7.33
CA HIS A 423 1.87 -2.45 8.70
C HIS A 423 1.19 -1.16 9.17
N GLY A 424 0.01 -1.31 9.76
CA GLY A 424 -0.79 -0.21 10.32
C GLY A 424 -0.43 0.09 11.77
N LEU A 425 0.83 0.42 12.05
CA LEU A 425 1.36 0.55 13.42
C LEU A 425 1.36 1.98 13.96
N PHE A 426 1.12 2.98 13.10
CA PHE A 426 1.26 4.40 13.47
C PHE A 426 -0.09 5.13 13.59
N ASP A 427 -1.19 4.49 13.21
CA ASP A 427 -2.52 5.09 13.14
C ASP A 427 -3.02 5.62 14.50
N VAL A 428 -2.82 4.86 15.58
CA VAL A 428 -3.20 5.31 16.93
C VAL A 428 -2.48 6.60 17.31
N ALA A 429 -1.18 6.71 17.03
CA ALA A 429 -0.37 7.87 17.38
C ALA A 429 -0.89 9.13 16.65
N TYR A 430 -0.96 9.10 15.31
CA TYR A 430 -1.34 10.29 14.55
C TYR A 430 -2.84 10.63 14.65
N LEU A 431 -3.74 9.63 14.71
CA LEU A 431 -5.17 9.89 14.88
C LEU A 431 -5.50 10.45 16.27
N SER A 432 -4.83 9.95 17.31
CA SER A 432 -5.07 10.47 18.68
C SER A 432 -4.52 11.88 18.89
N SER A 433 -3.64 12.38 18.01
CA SER A 433 -3.16 13.77 18.07
C SER A 433 -4.11 14.77 17.41
N VAL A 434 -5.15 14.28 16.70
CA VAL A 434 -6.14 15.13 16.02
C VAL A 434 -7.17 15.65 17.03
N PRO A 435 -7.34 16.98 17.20
CA PRO A 435 -8.33 17.54 18.10
C PRO A 435 -9.77 17.10 17.73
N GLY A 436 -10.54 16.70 18.71
CA GLY A 436 -11.93 16.27 18.52
C GLY A 436 -12.10 14.86 17.89
N MET A 437 -11.01 14.13 17.61
CA MET A 437 -11.08 12.78 17.08
C MET A 437 -11.69 11.80 18.10
N THR A 438 -12.63 10.98 17.63
CA THR A 438 -13.09 9.79 18.34
C THR A 438 -12.53 8.54 17.67
N LEU A 439 -11.74 7.72 18.37
CA LEU A 439 -11.09 6.54 17.82
C LEU A 439 -11.58 5.26 18.49
N TYR A 440 -12.16 4.35 17.71
CA TYR A 440 -12.65 3.03 18.15
C TYR A 440 -11.75 1.89 17.66
N ALA A 441 -11.72 0.78 18.41
CA ALA A 441 -10.95 -0.42 18.07
C ALA A 441 -11.74 -1.71 18.40
N PRO A 442 -12.52 -2.25 17.46
CA PRO A 442 -13.28 -3.48 17.66
C PRO A 442 -12.36 -4.69 17.75
N SER A 443 -12.76 -5.68 18.55
CA SER A 443 -12.10 -6.97 18.74
C SER A 443 -12.89 -8.14 18.12
N SER A 444 -14.09 -7.90 17.60
CA SER A 444 -14.96 -8.88 16.94
C SER A 444 -15.73 -8.24 15.78
N PHE A 445 -16.34 -9.06 14.93
CA PHE A 445 -17.21 -8.57 13.85
C PHE A 445 -18.48 -7.88 14.37
N ALA A 446 -19.06 -8.37 15.47
CA ALA A 446 -20.22 -7.74 16.08
C ALA A 446 -19.90 -6.31 16.54
N GLU A 447 -18.75 -6.12 17.17
CA GLU A 447 -18.30 -4.81 17.62
C GLU A 447 -18.03 -3.83 16.48
N VAL A 448 -17.64 -4.31 15.27
CA VAL A 448 -17.52 -3.45 14.08
C VAL A 448 -18.85 -2.76 13.79
N GLY A 449 -19.95 -3.50 13.75
CA GLY A 449 -21.29 -2.94 13.49
C GLY A 449 -21.71 -1.94 14.55
N THR A 450 -21.54 -2.30 15.84
CA THR A 450 -21.90 -1.46 16.98
C THR A 450 -21.09 -0.16 17.00
N MET A 451 -19.77 -0.24 16.89
CA MET A 451 -18.89 0.94 16.93
C MET A 451 -19.05 1.82 15.68
N LEU A 452 -19.29 1.23 14.49
CA LEU A 452 -19.58 2.00 13.28
C LEU A 452 -20.88 2.79 13.42
N ARG A 453 -21.92 2.18 14.02
CA ARG A 453 -23.17 2.89 14.34
C ARG A 453 -22.89 4.08 15.25
N TYR A 454 -22.12 3.91 16.32
CA TYR A 454 -21.75 5.03 17.20
C TYR A 454 -20.95 6.10 16.46
N ALA A 455 -19.97 5.71 15.64
CA ALA A 455 -19.19 6.66 14.85
C ALA A 455 -20.07 7.50 13.92
N LEU A 456 -21.14 6.92 13.35
CA LEU A 456 -22.06 7.60 12.44
C LEU A 456 -23.16 8.43 13.14
N THR A 457 -23.53 8.10 14.38
CA THR A 457 -24.74 8.68 15.00
C THR A 457 -24.50 9.43 16.30
N ALA A 458 -23.37 9.18 16.98
CA ALA A 458 -23.11 9.71 18.32
C ALA A 458 -21.83 10.56 18.40
N CYS A 459 -21.15 10.80 17.28
CA CYS A 459 -19.97 11.66 17.20
C CYS A 459 -20.33 12.96 16.48
N ASP A 460 -19.94 14.11 17.06
CA ASP A 460 -20.16 15.43 16.46
C ASP A 460 -19.00 15.90 15.58
N GLY A 461 -17.82 15.26 15.68
CA GLY A 461 -16.58 15.56 14.97
C GLY A 461 -16.04 14.36 14.20
N PRO A 462 -14.74 14.39 13.82
CA PRO A 462 -14.10 13.28 13.14
C PRO A 462 -14.10 12.02 14.00
N ALA A 463 -14.46 10.89 13.38
CA ALA A 463 -14.44 9.58 14.03
C ALA A 463 -13.69 8.56 13.18
N ALA A 464 -12.98 7.64 13.82
CA ALA A 464 -12.28 6.56 13.16
C ALA A 464 -12.56 5.21 13.83
N LEU A 465 -12.68 4.18 13.00
CA LEU A 465 -12.81 2.79 13.41
C LEU A 465 -11.62 2.01 12.85
N ARG A 466 -10.66 1.61 13.71
CA ARG A 466 -9.47 0.86 13.30
C ARG A 466 -9.67 -0.64 13.52
N TYR A 467 -9.47 -1.45 12.49
CA TYR A 467 -9.65 -2.90 12.56
C TYR A 467 -8.57 -3.65 11.75
N PRO A 468 -8.22 -4.90 12.16
CA PRO A 468 -7.13 -5.64 11.55
C PRO A 468 -7.51 -6.24 10.19
N ARG A 469 -6.49 -6.71 9.46
CA ARG A 469 -6.65 -7.58 8.30
C ARG A 469 -7.07 -8.99 8.75
N GLY A 470 -7.96 -9.63 7.99
CA GLY A 470 -8.33 -11.04 8.18
C GLY A 470 -9.58 -11.25 9.02
N GLY A 471 -9.69 -12.45 9.60
CA GLY A 471 -10.82 -12.87 10.41
C GLY A 471 -10.71 -12.45 11.88
N GLU A 472 -11.79 -12.60 12.62
CA GLU A 472 -11.76 -12.50 14.08
C GLU A 472 -11.13 -13.76 14.70
N GLY A 473 -10.58 -13.63 15.90
CA GLY A 473 -10.10 -14.76 16.69
C GLY A 473 -11.24 -15.46 17.44
N ASP A 474 -10.93 -16.09 18.58
CA ASP A 474 -11.90 -16.85 19.38
C ASP A 474 -12.91 -15.98 20.13
N TYR A 475 -12.72 -14.63 20.15
CA TYR A 475 -13.64 -13.71 20.77
C TYR A 475 -14.69 -13.22 19.75
N HIS A 476 -15.97 -13.51 20.03
CA HIS A 476 -17.12 -13.16 19.17
C HIS A 476 -18.14 -12.25 19.86
N GLY A 477 -17.79 -11.70 21.05
CA GLY A 477 -18.70 -10.87 21.83
C GLY A 477 -18.98 -9.50 21.19
N ASP A 478 -20.06 -8.86 21.61
CA ASP A 478 -20.40 -7.47 21.35
C ASP A 478 -20.36 -6.66 22.65
N ALA A 479 -19.20 -6.08 22.93
CA ALA A 479 -18.98 -5.19 24.07
C ALA A 479 -18.77 -3.73 23.63
N GLY A 480 -19.07 -3.41 22.37
CA GLY A 480 -18.80 -2.12 21.74
C GLY A 480 -19.62 -0.94 22.28
N THR A 481 -20.56 -1.19 23.19
CA THR A 481 -21.49 -0.17 23.73
C THR A 481 -20.88 0.74 24.80
N VAL A 482 -19.79 0.34 25.45
CA VAL A 482 -19.12 1.09 26.50
C VAL A 482 -17.71 1.51 26.08
N PRO A 483 -17.23 2.71 26.42
CA PRO A 483 -15.89 3.16 26.04
C PRO A 483 -14.78 2.29 26.60
N THR A 484 -14.89 1.89 27.88
CA THR A 484 -13.94 1.06 28.61
C THR A 484 -14.70 -0.03 29.36
N LEU A 485 -14.41 -1.29 29.04
CA LEU A 485 -15.04 -2.45 29.66
C LEU A 485 -14.11 -3.09 30.68
N VAL A 486 -14.57 -3.25 31.92
CA VAL A 486 -13.94 -4.17 32.89
C VAL A 486 -14.46 -5.57 32.55
N ALA A 487 -13.71 -6.29 31.75
CA ALA A 487 -14.09 -7.61 31.22
C ALA A 487 -13.98 -8.71 32.30
N ARG A 488 -13.11 -8.54 33.27
CA ARG A 488 -12.90 -9.45 34.41
C ARG A 488 -12.37 -8.66 35.61
N GLU A 489 -13.00 -8.85 36.76
CA GLU A 489 -12.55 -8.29 38.03
C GLU A 489 -11.39 -9.12 38.60
N GLY A 490 -10.40 -8.44 39.19
CA GLY A 490 -9.20 -9.06 39.78
C GLY A 490 -8.54 -8.22 40.84
N GLN A 491 -7.40 -8.71 41.37
CA GLN A 491 -6.63 -8.04 42.44
C GLN A 491 -5.11 -8.16 42.22
N GLY A 492 -4.64 -9.01 41.33
CA GLY A 492 -3.23 -9.31 41.14
C GLY A 492 -2.47 -8.29 40.31
N ILE A 493 -3.00 -8.01 39.11
CA ILE A 493 -2.43 -7.13 38.11
C ILE A 493 -3.55 -6.57 37.24
N THR A 494 -3.41 -5.33 36.78
CA THR A 494 -4.27 -4.73 35.76
C THR A 494 -3.72 -5.02 34.38
N LEU A 495 -4.48 -5.71 33.54
CA LEU A 495 -4.18 -6.01 32.13
C LEU A 495 -5.06 -5.16 31.23
N VAL A 496 -4.46 -4.32 30.40
CA VAL A 496 -5.20 -3.42 29.49
C VAL A 496 -4.87 -3.77 28.04
N THR A 497 -5.87 -3.86 27.19
CA THR A 497 -5.69 -4.09 25.75
C THR A 497 -6.90 -3.65 24.94
N TYR A 498 -6.80 -3.77 23.60
CA TYR A 498 -7.87 -3.47 22.65
C TYR A 498 -7.67 -4.20 21.30
N GLY A 499 -8.70 -4.22 20.48
CA GLY A 499 -8.64 -4.70 19.10
C GLY A 499 -8.13 -6.13 18.98
N ALA A 500 -7.26 -6.37 18.03
CA ALA A 500 -6.75 -7.70 17.68
C ALA A 500 -5.87 -8.37 18.75
N THR A 501 -5.39 -7.62 19.74
CA THR A 501 -4.56 -8.16 20.83
C THR A 501 -5.41 -8.77 21.96
N TYR A 502 -6.71 -8.44 22.00
CA TYR A 502 -7.59 -8.86 23.10
C TYR A 502 -7.68 -10.39 23.28
N PRO A 503 -7.84 -11.23 22.24
CA PRO A 503 -7.88 -12.69 22.42
C PRO A 503 -6.57 -13.25 23.00
N ALA A 504 -5.41 -12.73 22.56
CA ALA A 504 -4.13 -13.19 23.07
C ALA A 504 -3.93 -12.83 24.55
N LEU A 505 -4.42 -11.64 24.98
CA LEU A 505 -4.35 -11.24 26.39
C LEU A 505 -5.31 -12.07 27.27
N LEU A 506 -6.49 -12.44 26.77
CA LEU A 506 -7.40 -13.34 27.48
C LEU A 506 -6.75 -14.69 27.76
N ALA A 507 -6.13 -15.29 26.74
CA ALA A 507 -5.42 -16.57 26.88
C ALA A 507 -4.22 -16.46 27.86
N ALA A 508 -3.51 -15.34 27.87
CA ALA A 508 -2.45 -15.08 28.85
C ALA A 508 -3.01 -14.94 30.28
N ALA A 509 -4.17 -14.29 30.43
CA ALA A 509 -4.84 -14.12 31.72
C ALA A 509 -5.32 -15.46 32.32
N GLU A 510 -5.78 -16.41 31.50
CA GLU A 510 -6.13 -17.78 31.93
C GLU A 510 -4.91 -18.54 32.45
N GLN A 511 -3.75 -18.39 31.82
CA GLN A 511 -2.50 -18.97 32.29
C GLN A 511 -2.06 -18.35 33.63
N LEU A 512 -2.25 -17.02 33.82
CA LEU A 512 -1.99 -16.33 35.07
C LEU A 512 -2.87 -16.85 36.22
N GLU A 513 -4.14 -17.11 35.96
CA GLU A 513 -5.06 -17.71 36.93
C GLU A 513 -4.61 -19.10 37.36
N GLY A 514 -4.15 -19.92 36.40
CA GLY A 514 -3.55 -21.22 36.67
C GLY A 514 -2.27 -21.13 37.54
N ALA A 515 -1.55 -20.01 37.49
CA ALA A 515 -0.39 -19.74 38.35
C ALA A 515 -0.75 -19.08 39.68
N GLY A 516 -2.03 -18.87 39.98
CA GLY A 516 -2.53 -18.29 41.22
C GLY A 516 -2.69 -16.76 41.22
N CYS A 517 -2.44 -16.08 40.09
CA CYS A 517 -2.70 -14.65 39.95
C CYS A 517 -4.17 -14.44 39.56
N ARG A 518 -4.86 -13.46 40.09
CA ARG A 518 -6.20 -13.03 39.68
C ARG A 518 -6.11 -11.71 38.94
N PRO A 519 -5.89 -11.72 37.62
CA PRO A 519 -5.77 -10.48 36.85
C PRO A 519 -7.11 -9.77 36.72
N GLU A 520 -7.10 -8.45 36.75
CA GLU A 520 -8.19 -7.60 36.30
C GLU A 520 -7.98 -7.25 34.83
N ILE A 521 -8.98 -7.52 33.99
CA ILE A 521 -8.87 -7.33 32.55
C ILE A 521 -9.73 -6.15 32.12
N ILE A 522 -9.08 -5.16 31.51
CA ILE A 522 -9.74 -3.97 30.96
C ILE A 522 -9.59 -3.98 29.44
N LYS A 523 -10.70 -3.91 28.74
CA LYS A 523 -10.78 -3.77 27.29
C LYS A 523 -11.14 -2.35 26.93
N LEU A 524 -10.32 -1.70 26.12
CA LEU A 524 -10.62 -0.37 25.57
C LEU A 524 -11.34 -0.52 24.23
N ASN A 525 -12.57 -0.05 24.15
CA ASN A 525 -13.34 0.02 22.91
C ASN A 525 -13.12 1.37 22.21
N ARG A 526 -12.91 2.44 22.99
CA ARG A 526 -12.56 3.78 22.52
C ARG A 526 -11.17 4.17 23.00
N LEU A 527 -10.30 4.50 22.06
CA LEU A 527 -8.91 4.85 22.31
C LEU A 527 -8.67 6.37 22.40
N CYS A 528 -9.60 7.16 21.87
CA CYS A 528 -9.60 8.62 21.95
C CYS A 528 -11.05 9.14 21.94
N PRO A 529 -11.45 10.04 22.85
CA PRO A 529 -10.76 10.31 24.12
C PRO A 529 -10.75 9.06 25.02
N LEU A 530 -9.68 8.90 25.83
CA LEU A 530 -9.59 7.80 26.79
C LEU A 530 -10.57 8.02 27.96
N ASP A 531 -11.24 6.95 28.37
CA ASP A 531 -11.96 6.89 29.65
C ASP A 531 -11.05 6.24 30.68
N LEU A 532 -10.37 7.08 31.47
CA LEU A 532 -9.31 6.68 32.39
C LEU A 532 -9.85 6.14 33.73
N GLU A 533 -11.09 6.47 34.11
CA GLU A 533 -11.60 6.17 35.45
C GLU A 533 -11.56 4.67 35.80
N PRO A 534 -11.99 3.73 34.93
CA PRO A 534 -11.89 2.30 35.23
C PRO A 534 -10.44 1.83 35.37
N VAL A 535 -9.50 2.37 34.57
CA VAL A 535 -8.08 2.03 34.65
C VAL A 535 -7.45 2.56 35.93
N CYS A 536 -7.73 3.80 36.29
CA CYS A 536 -7.27 4.41 37.56
C CYS A 536 -7.71 3.59 38.77
N ARG A 537 -8.99 3.21 38.82
CA ARG A 537 -9.56 2.39 39.91
C ARG A 537 -8.88 1.01 39.98
N SER A 538 -8.70 0.35 38.84
CA SER A 538 -8.03 -0.94 38.77
C SER A 538 -6.57 -0.86 39.23
N VAL A 539 -5.80 0.09 38.70
CA VAL A 539 -4.38 0.26 39.04
C VAL A 539 -4.21 0.66 40.50
N SER A 540 -5.08 1.50 41.08
CA SER A 540 -5.09 1.82 42.50
C SER A 540 -5.27 0.58 43.39
N LYS A 541 -6.08 -0.39 42.93
CA LYS A 541 -6.34 -1.65 43.62
C LYS A 541 -5.18 -2.64 43.50
N THR A 542 -4.67 -2.83 42.26
CA THR A 542 -3.68 -3.86 41.95
C THR A 542 -2.23 -3.39 42.15
N GLY A 543 -1.98 -2.10 41.98
CA GLY A 543 -0.65 -1.49 42.03
C GLY A 543 0.25 -1.86 40.83
N ARG A 544 -0.25 -2.60 39.83
CA ARG A 544 0.54 -3.16 38.71
C ARG A 544 -0.21 -3.03 37.41
N LEU A 545 0.52 -2.67 36.33
CA LEU A 545 -0.07 -2.42 35.02
C LEU A 545 0.70 -3.13 33.91
N LEU A 546 0.01 -3.87 33.06
CA LEU A 546 0.51 -4.28 31.76
C LEU A 546 -0.46 -3.78 30.68
N VAL A 547 0.07 -3.15 29.64
CA VAL A 547 -0.70 -2.74 28.44
C VAL A 547 -0.16 -3.50 27.23
N ALA A 548 -1.04 -4.19 26.48
CA ALA A 548 -0.68 -4.94 25.28
C ALA A 548 -1.40 -4.37 24.04
N GLU A 549 -0.63 -4.01 22.99
CA GLU A 549 -1.16 -3.32 21.82
C GLU A 549 -0.33 -3.51 20.55
N GLU A 550 -0.97 -3.72 19.40
CA GLU A 550 -0.31 -3.83 18.08
C GLU A 550 -0.10 -2.46 17.44
N VAL A 551 0.81 -1.66 18.01
CA VAL A 551 1.21 -0.33 17.52
C VAL A 551 2.67 -0.05 17.84
N ALA A 552 3.25 0.96 17.18
CA ALA A 552 4.57 1.47 17.53
C ALA A 552 4.59 2.03 18.96
N ALA A 553 5.74 1.96 19.64
CA ALA A 553 5.87 2.39 21.03
C ALA A 553 5.51 3.87 21.23
N MET A 554 6.03 4.74 20.35
CA MET A 554 5.82 6.19 20.46
C MET A 554 4.39 6.59 20.12
N GLY A 555 3.73 7.32 21.02
CA GLY A 555 2.33 7.74 20.85
C GLY A 555 1.30 6.62 21.07
N SER A 556 1.71 5.51 21.65
CA SER A 556 0.86 4.38 22.00
C SER A 556 -0.21 4.73 23.04
N VAL A 557 -1.25 3.90 23.15
CA VAL A 557 -2.25 4.04 24.21
C VAL A 557 -1.60 3.84 25.58
N GLY A 558 -0.66 2.91 25.70
CA GLY A 558 0.05 2.64 26.94
C GLY A 558 0.82 3.86 27.47
N GLU A 559 1.50 4.61 26.60
CA GLU A 559 2.17 5.87 26.99
C GLU A 559 1.14 6.91 27.49
N ARG A 560 0.02 7.06 26.82
CA ARG A 560 -1.06 8.01 27.20
C ARG A 560 -1.75 7.59 28.49
N LEU A 561 -1.94 6.28 28.71
CA LEU A 561 -2.46 5.76 29.99
C LEU A 561 -1.52 6.07 31.14
N CYS A 562 -0.22 5.86 30.96
CA CYS A 562 0.77 6.21 32.00
C CYS A 562 0.76 7.71 32.35
N ALA A 563 0.65 8.58 31.34
CA ALA A 563 0.54 10.02 31.56
C ALA A 563 -0.75 10.38 32.30
N GLY A 564 -1.91 9.85 31.88
CA GLY A 564 -3.19 10.10 32.54
C GLY A 564 -3.27 9.55 33.97
N LEU A 565 -2.65 8.39 34.24
CA LEU A 565 -2.53 7.86 35.59
C LEU A 565 -1.70 8.79 36.50
N ALA A 566 -0.58 9.31 35.98
CA ALA A 566 0.25 10.25 36.71
C ALA A 566 -0.50 11.57 37.02
N GLU A 567 -1.25 12.12 36.06
CA GLU A 567 -2.11 13.29 36.26
C GLU A 567 -3.21 13.05 37.30
N ALA A 568 -3.75 11.82 37.34
CA ALA A 568 -4.74 11.41 38.35
C ALA A 568 -4.13 11.08 39.70
N GLY A 569 -2.81 11.18 39.89
CA GLY A 569 -2.11 10.83 41.12
C GLY A 569 -2.04 9.32 41.38
N VAL A 570 -2.29 8.47 40.39
CA VAL A 570 -2.23 7.01 40.49
C VAL A 570 -0.87 6.53 39.97
N VAL A 571 -0.02 6.04 40.85
CA VAL A 571 1.34 5.57 40.51
C VAL A 571 1.41 4.05 40.67
N PRO A 572 1.46 3.27 39.61
CA PRO A 572 1.69 1.83 39.71
C PRO A 572 3.10 1.52 40.16
N ARG A 573 3.27 0.49 40.98
CA ARG A 573 4.58 0.00 41.44
C ARG A 573 5.40 -0.62 40.33
N ALA A 574 4.72 -1.27 39.38
CA ALA A 574 5.35 -1.87 38.22
C ALA A 574 4.49 -1.64 36.97
N VAL A 575 5.15 -1.31 35.85
CA VAL A 575 4.50 -1.07 34.52
C VAL A 575 5.24 -1.84 33.43
N ARG A 576 4.49 -2.48 32.55
CA ARG A 576 5.01 -3.06 31.31
C ARG A 576 4.15 -2.63 30.14
N LEU A 577 4.76 -2.02 29.11
CA LEU A 577 4.11 -1.70 27.85
C LEU A 577 4.61 -2.70 26.80
N CYS A 578 3.73 -3.59 26.34
CA CYS A 578 3.99 -4.58 25.30
C CYS A 578 3.45 -4.04 23.98
N ASN A 579 4.33 -3.71 23.04
CA ASN A 579 4.00 -3.13 21.73
C ASN A 579 5.05 -3.56 20.69
N THR A 580 4.96 -3.06 19.46
CA THR A 580 5.89 -3.47 18.39
C THR A 580 7.26 -2.80 18.47
N GLY A 581 7.53 -2.02 19.51
CA GLY A 581 8.80 -1.33 19.72
C GLY A 581 8.95 -0.06 18.90
N ARG A 582 10.21 0.39 18.72
CA ARG A 582 10.56 1.65 18.01
C ARG A 582 11.06 1.44 16.60
N GLY A 583 11.22 0.19 16.16
CA GLY A 583 11.72 -0.15 14.82
C GLY A 583 10.59 -0.52 13.86
N PHE A 584 10.98 -0.72 12.58
CA PHE A 584 10.08 -1.28 11.60
C PHE A 584 10.03 -2.81 11.74
N VAL A 585 8.81 -3.37 11.66
CA VAL A 585 8.59 -4.82 11.75
C VAL A 585 8.73 -5.44 10.35
N PRO A 586 9.49 -6.53 10.17
CA PRO A 586 9.68 -7.18 8.87
C PRO A 586 8.40 -7.87 8.36
N GLN A 587 8.49 -8.48 7.17
CA GLN A 587 7.44 -9.35 6.64
C GLN A 587 7.42 -10.72 7.33
N GLY A 588 6.25 -11.36 7.39
CA GLY A 588 6.05 -12.70 7.95
C GLY A 588 4.57 -13.02 8.10
N THR A 589 4.22 -14.16 8.69
CA THR A 589 2.83 -14.37 9.13
C THR A 589 2.55 -13.53 10.38
N VAL A 590 1.30 -13.13 10.57
CA VAL A 590 0.91 -12.32 11.75
C VAL A 590 1.34 -13.00 13.06
N ASP A 591 1.20 -14.32 13.17
CA ASP A 591 1.61 -15.07 14.37
C ASP A 591 3.13 -15.04 14.60
N GLN A 592 3.94 -15.13 13.53
CA GLN A 592 5.40 -14.97 13.64
C GLN A 592 5.77 -13.57 14.11
N LEU A 593 5.09 -12.56 13.59
CA LEU A 593 5.34 -11.17 13.95
C LEU A 593 4.88 -10.84 15.37
N ARG A 594 3.74 -11.39 15.83
CA ARG A 594 3.31 -11.27 17.23
C ARG A 594 4.34 -11.87 18.18
N ARG A 595 4.87 -13.07 17.87
CA ARG A 595 5.96 -13.65 18.68
C ARG A 595 7.22 -12.80 18.66
N LEU A 596 7.60 -12.29 17.49
CA LEU A 596 8.76 -11.39 17.38
C LEU A 596 8.61 -10.13 18.26
N CYS A 597 7.39 -9.59 18.35
CA CYS A 597 7.08 -8.39 19.12
C CYS A 597 6.71 -8.68 20.59
N GLY A 598 6.65 -9.94 21.00
CA GLY A 598 6.22 -10.31 22.36
C GLY A 598 4.74 -10.06 22.63
N LEU A 599 3.88 -10.20 21.60
CA LEU A 599 2.43 -9.93 21.65
C LEU A 599 1.59 -11.22 21.50
N ASP A 600 2.19 -12.39 21.42
CA ASP A 600 1.50 -13.68 21.54
C ASP A 600 1.15 -13.99 23.01
N SER A 601 0.21 -14.93 23.23
CA SER A 601 -0.31 -15.21 24.56
C SER A 601 0.77 -15.68 25.55
N GLN A 602 1.76 -16.46 25.10
CA GLN A 602 2.84 -16.95 25.96
C GLN A 602 3.76 -15.79 26.40
N SER A 603 4.19 -14.95 25.45
CA SER A 603 5.02 -13.77 25.73
C SER A 603 4.33 -12.77 26.66
N LEU A 604 3.01 -12.56 26.46
CA LEU A 604 2.20 -11.71 27.33
C LEU A 604 2.06 -12.30 28.75
N TYR A 605 1.89 -13.62 28.87
CA TYR A 605 1.87 -14.30 30.15
C TYR A 605 3.20 -14.10 30.89
N GLU A 606 4.33 -14.32 30.23
CA GLU A 606 5.67 -14.14 30.83
C GLU A 606 5.90 -12.72 31.30
N ALA A 607 5.57 -11.73 30.46
CA ALA A 607 5.67 -10.32 30.80
C ALA A 607 4.76 -9.93 31.99
N ALA A 608 3.54 -10.49 32.05
CA ALA A 608 2.63 -10.25 33.15
C ALA A 608 3.10 -10.90 34.45
N MET A 609 3.70 -12.08 34.39
CA MET A 609 4.33 -12.76 35.53
C MET A 609 5.49 -11.97 36.11
N GLU A 610 6.34 -11.36 35.26
CA GLU A 610 7.40 -10.45 35.68
C GLU A 610 6.83 -9.26 36.47
N VAL A 611 5.82 -8.59 35.93
CA VAL A 611 5.14 -7.45 36.56
C VAL A 611 4.45 -7.86 37.88
N TRP A 612 3.79 -9.02 37.89
CA TRP A 612 3.06 -9.49 39.05
C TRP A 612 3.99 -9.87 40.22
N LYS A 613 5.14 -10.49 39.94
CA LYS A 613 6.15 -10.87 40.95
C LYS A 613 7.07 -9.73 41.36
N HIS A 614 7.00 -8.59 40.68
CA HIS A 614 7.81 -7.44 41.06
C HIS A 614 7.34 -6.90 42.42
N GLU A 615 8.24 -6.93 43.41
CA GLU A 615 7.99 -6.49 44.79
C GLU A 615 7.81 -4.97 44.92
#